data_82dc7ee9bab78dca38a83c20ef18338b
#
_entry.id   82dc7ee9bab78dca38a83c20ef18338b
#
_cell.length_a   1.000
_cell.length_b   1.000
_cell.length_c   1.000
_cell.angle_alpha   90.00
_cell.angle_beta   90.00
_cell.angle_gamma   90.00
#
_symmetry.space_group_name_H-M   'P 1'
#
loop_
_entity.id
_entity.type
_entity.pdbx_description
1 polymer ?
#
loop_
_entity_poly.entity_id
_entity_poly.type
_entity_poly.pdbx_seq_one_letter_code
_entity_poly.pdbx_strand_id
1 'polypeptide(L)'
;MKVSWVSDESDVASRVDYGTSRGKYESLATGEHTSYHYFFYTSGKIHHVTIGPLHPATTYYYRCGGYGQEFSFRTPPATFPIEFALVGDLGQTGWTTTTLEHINASNYDVLLLPGDLSYADTQQLLWDSFGRLVEPHASRRPWMVTQGNHEQETFPIIYPNGFKAYNSRWLMPYEESGSKSNLYYSFDVVGTHIIMLGSYADFRANSGQFNWLANDLAKIDRSQTPWVVVIIHAPWYNSNLAHQGEGENMRVAMEEMLYNSSVDLVFAGHVHAYERFTRIYNNNADPCGPIYITIGDGGNKEGLAMLFKEPKPSTSIFREASFGHGRLRIVNNTHAHWSWHRNNDSNAVVSDEIWLQSLSSSPSCNLKIQQKPHLTQPNANDEL
;
A
#
# COMPACT_ATOMS: atom_id res chain seq x y z
N MET A 1 -9.36 0.15 14.10
CA MET A 1 -8.13 0.90 13.75
C MET A 1 -6.99 0.41 14.62
N LYS A 2 -5.80 0.17 14.04
CA LYS A 2 -4.61 -0.23 14.81
C LYS A 2 -3.74 1.01 15.04
N VAL A 3 -3.35 1.26 16.29
CA VAL A 3 -2.43 2.34 16.70
C VAL A 3 -1.11 1.67 17.10
N SER A 4 -0.02 2.10 16.45
CA SER A 4 1.32 1.59 16.72
C SER A 4 2.26 2.72 17.09
N TRP A 5 3.09 2.52 18.11
CA TRP A 5 4.10 3.50 18.53
C TRP A 5 5.31 2.80 19.17
N VAL A 6 6.39 3.54 19.32
CA VAL A 6 7.61 3.06 19.98
C VAL A 6 7.81 3.86 21.26
N SER A 7 8.20 3.18 22.34
CA SER A 7 8.67 3.80 23.57
C SER A 7 10.03 3.26 23.99
N ASP A 8 10.87 4.14 24.55
CA ASP A 8 12.16 3.77 25.11
C ASP A 8 12.05 3.38 26.60
N GLU A 9 10.95 3.77 27.26
CA GLU A 9 10.72 3.52 28.68
C GLU A 9 10.18 2.09 28.91
N SER A 10 10.71 1.43 29.93
CA SER A 10 10.37 0.03 30.24
C SER A 10 8.92 -0.16 30.75
N ASP A 11 8.33 0.87 31.31
CA ASP A 11 7.07 0.76 32.08
C ASP A 11 5.86 1.33 31.34
N VAL A 12 6.00 1.72 30.07
CA VAL A 12 4.89 2.19 29.25
C VAL A 12 3.94 1.02 28.94
N ALA A 13 2.68 1.18 29.31
CA ALA A 13 1.65 0.18 29.04
C ALA A 13 1.25 0.21 27.55
N SER A 14 0.96 -0.96 26.96
CA SER A 14 0.36 -1.08 25.62
C SER A 14 -1.14 -0.75 25.71
N ARG A 15 -1.43 0.55 25.88
CA ARG A 15 -2.77 1.08 26.13
C ARG A 15 -3.00 2.32 25.31
N VAL A 16 -4.20 2.45 24.74
CA VAL A 16 -4.68 3.68 24.08
C VAL A 16 -5.97 4.12 24.75
N ASP A 17 -5.99 5.33 25.27
CA ASP A 17 -7.18 6.02 25.70
C ASP A 17 -7.69 6.87 24.55
N TYR A 18 -8.99 6.82 24.23
CA TYR A 18 -9.53 7.54 23.09
C TYR A 18 -10.99 7.96 23.29
N GLY A 19 -11.39 8.99 22.55
CA GLY A 19 -12.75 9.54 22.58
C GLY A 19 -12.99 10.51 21.44
N THR A 20 -14.20 11.04 21.33
CA THR A 20 -14.62 11.96 20.26
C THR A 20 -14.49 13.44 20.63
N SER A 21 -14.09 13.75 21.87
CA SER A 21 -13.92 15.11 22.36
C SER A 21 -12.50 15.30 22.89
N ARG A 22 -11.90 16.44 22.56
CA ARG A 22 -10.56 16.80 23.00
C ARG A 22 -10.41 16.73 24.52
N GLY A 23 -9.37 16.05 24.99
CA GLY A 23 -9.09 15.88 26.43
C GLY A 23 -10.07 14.96 27.17
N LYS A 24 -11.03 14.31 26.47
CA LYS A 24 -11.98 13.35 27.04
C LYS A 24 -11.84 11.99 26.36
N TYR A 25 -11.55 10.98 27.16
CA TYR A 25 -11.28 9.62 26.67
C TYR A 25 -12.28 8.66 27.32
N GLU A 26 -13.43 8.50 26.67
CA GLU A 26 -14.52 7.63 27.17
C GLU A 26 -14.24 6.15 26.94
N SER A 27 -13.26 5.84 26.10
CA SER A 27 -12.90 4.47 25.72
C SER A 27 -11.43 4.18 25.99
N LEU A 28 -11.15 2.92 26.22
CA LEU A 28 -9.81 2.40 26.46
C LEU A 28 -9.65 1.07 25.73
N ALA A 29 -8.50 0.88 25.11
CA ALA A 29 -8.09 -0.41 24.57
C ALA A 29 -6.66 -0.75 25.01
N THR A 30 -6.39 -2.04 25.15
CA THR A 30 -5.06 -2.57 25.46
C THR A 30 -4.61 -3.50 24.34
N GLY A 31 -3.32 -3.66 24.20
CA GLY A 31 -2.71 -4.55 23.22
C GLY A 31 -1.39 -5.09 23.73
N GLU A 32 -0.51 -5.40 22.82
CA GLU A 32 0.77 -6.03 23.10
C GLU A 32 1.93 -5.15 22.65
N HIS A 33 3.12 -5.49 23.09
CA HIS A 33 4.34 -4.89 22.57
C HIS A 33 5.35 -5.98 22.21
N THR A 34 6.20 -5.65 21.27
CA THR A 34 7.35 -6.44 20.86
C THR A 34 8.61 -5.59 20.85
N SER A 35 9.76 -6.22 20.73
CA SER A 35 11.02 -5.58 20.39
C SER A 35 11.81 -6.52 19.49
N TYR A 36 12.77 -5.98 18.75
CA TYR A 36 13.65 -6.82 17.95
C TYR A 36 15.11 -6.40 18.08
N HIS A 37 15.98 -7.35 17.80
CA HIS A 37 17.41 -7.14 17.71
C HIS A 37 17.88 -7.32 16.27
N TYR A 38 18.78 -6.46 15.84
CA TYR A 38 19.45 -6.58 14.56
C TYR A 38 20.92 -6.19 14.75
N PHE A 39 21.83 -7.17 14.75
CA PHE A 39 23.22 -7.02 15.18
C PHE A 39 23.32 -6.34 16.57
N PHE A 40 23.92 -5.15 16.62
CA PHE A 40 24.10 -4.37 17.85
C PHE A 40 22.93 -3.42 18.16
N TYR A 41 21.93 -3.38 17.30
CA TYR A 41 20.74 -2.56 17.50
C TYR A 41 19.66 -3.34 18.25
N THR A 42 19.06 -2.68 19.21
CA THR A 42 17.83 -3.15 19.86
C THR A 42 16.80 -2.05 19.72
N SER A 43 15.63 -2.39 19.21
CA SER A 43 14.53 -1.43 19.15
C SER A 43 14.02 -1.10 20.55
N GLY A 44 13.42 0.08 20.72
CA GLY A 44 12.50 0.33 21.82
C GLY A 44 11.35 -0.67 21.83
N LYS A 45 10.43 -0.54 22.79
CA LYS A 45 9.18 -1.31 22.81
C LYS A 45 8.27 -0.79 21.72
N ILE A 46 7.86 -1.67 20.83
CA ILE A 46 6.95 -1.39 19.73
C ILE A 46 5.58 -1.90 20.14
N HIS A 47 4.66 -0.99 20.39
CA HIS A 47 3.33 -1.27 20.86
C HIS A 47 2.34 -1.34 19.70
N HIS A 48 1.37 -2.25 19.77
CA HIS A 48 0.26 -2.39 18.85
C HIS A 48 -1.05 -2.53 19.61
N VAL A 49 -1.97 -1.58 19.42
CA VAL A 49 -3.27 -1.58 20.08
C VAL A 49 -4.36 -1.38 19.03
N THR A 50 -5.32 -2.31 18.99
CA THR A 50 -6.50 -2.18 18.14
C THR A 50 -7.60 -1.46 18.91
N ILE A 51 -8.07 -0.34 18.39
CA ILE A 51 -9.17 0.46 18.94
C ILE A 51 -10.43 0.29 18.07
N GLY A 52 -11.59 0.33 18.68
CA GLY A 52 -12.87 0.20 18.01
C GLY A 52 -13.97 -0.45 18.86
N PRO A 53 -15.21 -0.56 18.32
CA PRO A 53 -15.61 -0.06 16.99
C PRO A 53 -15.58 1.48 16.88
N LEU A 54 -15.30 1.98 15.67
CA LEU A 54 -15.20 3.41 15.41
C LEU A 54 -16.31 3.85 14.43
N HIS A 55 -16.85 5.04 14.65
CA HIS A 55 -17.78 5.66 13.71
C HIS A 55 -17.04 6.21 12.49
N PRO A 56 -17.61 6.10 11.27
CA PRO A 56 -17.01 6.67 10.07
C PRO A 56 -17.06 8.20 10.08
N ALA A 57 -16.22 8.84 9.27
CA ALA A 57 -16.11 10.30 9.12
C ALA A 57 -15.96 11.08 10.44
N THR A 58 -15.42 10.43 11.47
CA THR A 58 -15.37 10.95 12.85
C THR A 58 -13.93 11.25 13.26
N THR A 59 -13.72 12.37 13.91
CA THR A 59 -12.42 12.70 14.53
C THR A 59 -12.37 12.11 15.93
N TYR A 60 -11.35 11.31 16.17
CA TYR A 60 -11.01 10.75 17.47
C TYR A 60 -9.76 11.43 18.02
N TYR A 61 -9.77 11.72 19.31
CA TYR A 61 -8.62 12.17 20.09
C TYR A 61 -8.12 10.99 20.90
N TYR A 62 -6.81 10.81 20.95
CA TYR A 62 -6.22 9.66 21.63
C TYR A 62 -4.85 9.96 22.24
N ARG A 63 -4.45 9.14 23.18
CA ARG A 63 -3.09 9.14 23.75
C ARG A 63 -2.61 7.72 23.95
N CYS A 64 -1.31 7.53 23.75
CA CYS A 64 -0.63 6.25 23.90
C CYS A 64 -0.05 6.12 25.32
N GLY A 65 -0.01 4.89 25.86
CA GLY A 65 0.53 4.63 27.20
C GLY A 65 -0.32 5.13 28.37
N GLY A 66 -1.48 5.72 28.12
CA GLY A 66 -2.37 6.29 29.14
C GLY A 66 -2.00 7.69 29.64
N TYR A 67 -0.91 8.27 29.15
CA TYR A 67 -0.43 9.62 29.46
C TYR A 67 0.31 10.23 28.26
N GLY A 68 0.80 11.47 28.40
CA GLY A 68 1.59 12.11 27.37
C GLY A 68 0.77 12.94 26.38
N GLN A 69 1.32 13.11 25.19
CA GLN A 69 0.76 13.94 24.13
C GLN A 69 -0.58 13.40 23.63
N GLU A 70 -1.54 14.30 23.41
CA GLU A 70 -2.78 14.00 22.71
C GLU A 70 -2.58 14.09 21.19
N PHE A 71 -2.99 13.04 20.50
CA PHE A 71 -3.08 12.98 19.04
C PHE A 71 -4.55 13.02 18.60
N SER A 72 -4.77 13.22 17.31
CA SER A 72 -6.10 13.07 16.73
C SER A 72 -6.00 12.48 15.33
N PHE A 73 -6.95 11.61 15.00
CA PHE A 73 -7.11 11.09 13.66
C PHE A 73 -8.57 11.16 13.20
N ARG A 74 -8.78 11.16 11.90
CA ARG A 74 -10.12 11.07 11.32
C ARG A 74 -10.27 9.72 10.63
N THR A 75 -11.39 9.04 10.91
CA THR A 75 -11.80 7.81 10.23
C THR A 75 -12.26 8.11 8.80
N PRO A 76 -12.06 7.17 7.85
CA PRO A 76 -12.61 7.27 6.50
C PRO A 76 -14.13 7.45 6.51
N PRO A 77 -14.73 7.98 5.42
CA PRO A 77 -16.18 8.12 5.30
C PRO A 77 -16.88 6.75 5.23
N ALA A 78 -18.20 6.72 5.39
CA ALA A 78 -19.01 5.50 5.23
C ALA A 78 -19.41 5.27 3.76
N THR A 79 -19.42 6.31 2.95
CA THR A 79 -19.87 6.30 1.56
C THR A 79 -18.95 7.12 0.68
N PHE A 80 -19.00 6.89 -0.61
CA PHE A 80 -18.29 7.74 -1.58
C PHE A 80 -18.63 9.23 -1.44
N PRO A 81 -17.73 10.15 -1.80
CA PRO A 81 -16.39 9.87 -2.30
C PRO A 81 -15.40 9.46 -1.21
N ILE A 82 -14.35 8.71 -1.60
CA ILE A 82 -13.16 8.48 -0.79
C ILE A 82 -11.92 8.92 -1.57
N GLU A 83 -10.93 9.47 -0.88
CA GLU A 83 -9.67 9.90 -1.49
C GLU A 83 -8.47 9.19 -0.86
N PHE A 84 -7.68 8.51 -1.71
CA PHE A 84 -6.42 7.89 -1.34
C PHE A 84 -5.26 8.78 -1.76
N ALA A 85 -4.29 8.98 -0.87
CA ALA A 85 -2.97 9.45 -1.23
C ALA A 85 -2.08 8.24 -1.54
N LEU A 86 -1.31 8.30 -2.62
CA LEU A 86 -0.41 7.24 -3.05
C LEU A 86 1.01 7.79 -3.21
N VAL A 87 1.97 7.12 -2.59
CA VAL A 87 3.38 7.46 -2.70
C VAL A 87 4.23 6.27 -2.30
N GLY A 88 5.22 5.91 -3.09
CA GLY A 88 6.22 4.89 -2.79
C GLY A 88 7.60 5.48 -2.58
N ASP A 89 8.51 4.67 -2.05
CA ASP A 89 9.94 4.98 -2.05
C ASP A 89 10.25 6.33 -1.35
N LEU A 90 9.73 6.47 -0.13
CA LEU A 90 9.78 7.74 0.62
C LEU A 90 11.19 8.11 1.07
N GLY A 91 11.86 7.23 1.83
CA GLY A 91 13.11 7.58 2.49
C GLY A 91 12.97 8.72 3.51
N GLN A 92 14.03 9.52 3.69
CA GLN A 92 14.13 10.53 4.75
C GLN A 92 14.91 11.78 4.29
N THR A 93 14.65 12.26 3.09
CA THR A 93 15.32 13.45 2.54
C THR A 93 14.47 14.71 2.66
N GLY A 94 15.00 15.85 2.24
CA GLY A 94 14.20 17.07 2.08
C GLY A 94 13.08 16.92 1.05
N TRP A 95 13.27 16.09 0.02
CA TRP A 95 12.22 15.78 -0.95
C TRP A 95 11.08 14.98 -0.32
N THR A 96 11.40 14.01 0.54
CA THR A 96 10.40 13.28 1.34
C THR A 96 9.54 14.24 2.16
N THR A 97 10.19 15.21 2.82
CA THR A 97 9.47 16.22 3.62
C THR A 97 8.50 17.01 2.74
N THR A 98 8.96 17.50 1.58
CA THR A 98 8.10 18.24 0.63
C THR A 98 6.93 17.38 0.14
N THR A 99 7.19 16.10 -0.21
CA THR A 99 6.13 15.17 -0.62
C THR A 99 5.06 15.01 0.48
N LEU A 100 5.49 14.79 1.72
CA LEU A 100 4.57 14.63 2.85
C LEU A 100 3.79 15.91 3.17
N GLU A 101 4.41 17.07 3.03
CA GLU A 101 3.73 18.37 3.17
C GLU A 101 2.66 18.56 2.09
N HIS A 102 2.95 18.22 0.83
CA HIS A 102 1.97 18.28 -0.27
C HIS A 102 0.81 17.30 -0.06
N ILE A 103 1.10 16.08 0.37
CA ILE A 103 0.07 15.09 0.73
C ILE A 103 -0.80 15.62 1.87
N ASN A 104 -0.19 16.15 2.93
CA ASN A 104 -0.91 16.65 4.10
C ASN A 104 -1.79 17.88 3.80
N ALA A 105 -1.43 18.67 2.81
CA ALA A 105 -2.24 19.80 2.34
C ALA A 105 -3.51 19.34 1.58
N SER A 106 -3.58 18.06 1.16
CA SER A 106 -4.80 17.45 0.63
C SER A 106 -5.66 16.88 1.78
N ASN A 107 -6.94 16.67 1.49
CA ASN A 107 -7.86 16.08 2.49
C ASN A 107 -8.07 14.58 2.20
N TYR A 108 -6.98 13.83 2.04
CA TYR A 108 -7.04 12.39 1.80
C TYR A 108 -7.59 11.63 3.02
N ASP A 109 -8.20 10.47 2.79
CA ASP A 109 -8.78 9.62 3.83
C ASP A 109 -7.83 8.51 4.27
N VAL A 110 -7.10 7.90 3.33
CA VAL A 110 -6.16 6.79 3.55
C VAL A 110 -4.92 6.99 2.70
N LEU A 111 -3.74 6.73 3.25
CA LEU A 111 -2.50 6.68 2.48
C LEU A 111 -2.15 5.23 2.14
N LEU A 112 -1.81 4.98 0.87
CA LEU A 112 -1.32 3.70 0.35
C LEU A 112 0.15 3.87 -0.04
N LEU A 113 1.03 3.02 0.52
CA LEU A 113 2.47 3.09 0.29
C LEU A 113 2.99 1.76 -0.28
N PRO A 114 3.36 1.71 -1.56
CA PRO A 114 3.84 0.52 -2.24
C PRO A 114 5.30 0.14 -1.93
N GLY A 115 5.74 0.24 -0.67
CA GLY A 115 7.05 -0.23 -0.23
C GLY A 115 8.16 0.83 -0.24
N ASP A 116 9.32 0.41 0.20
CA ASP A 116 10.52 1.23 0.40
C ASP A 116 10.26 2.44 1.29
N LEU A 117 10.04 2.14 2.58
CA LEU A 117 9.62 3.12 3.56
C LEU A 117 10.79 4.01 4.01
N SER A 118 11.71 3.42 4.76
CA SER A 118 12.72 4.16 5.54
C SER A 118 14.08 4.26 4.89
N TYR A 119 14.40 3.35 3.95
CA TYR A 119 15.75 3.14 3.41
C TYR A 119 16.80 2.92 4.52
N ALA A 120 16.37 2.25 5.59
CA ALA A 120 17.23 1.91 6.72
C ALA A 120 18.24 0.82 6.34
N ASP A 121 17.79 -0.15 5.55
CA ASP A 121 18.62 -1.30 5.21
C ASP A 121 19.19 -1.94 6.50
N THR A 122 20.50 -2.05 6.62
CA THR A 122 21.15 -2.54 7.83
C THR A 122 21.35 -1.46 8.92
N GLN A 123 21.09 -0.19 8.63
CA GLN A 123 21.26 0.94 9.54
C GLN A 123 19.97 1.19 10.37
N GLN A 124 19.68 0.30 11.27
CA GLN A 124 18.41 0.22 11.99
C GLN A 124 17.96 1.48 12.74
N LEU A 125 18.88 2.36 13.14
CA LEU A 125 18.55 3.68 13.72
C LEU A 125 17.75 4.57 12.76
N LEU A 126 17.86 4.33 11.45
CA LEU A 126 17.07 5.05 10.45
C LEU A 126 15.58 4.70 10.50
N TRP A 127 15.21 3.54 11.04
CA TRP A 127 13.81 3.24 11.33
C TRP A 127 13.23 4.15 12.42
N ASP A 128 14.03 4.50 13.42
CA ASP A 128 13.57 5.38 14.50
C ASP A 128 13.44 6.82 14.02
N SER A 129 14.38 7.30 13.19
CA SER A 129 14.29 8.63 12.58
C SER A 129 13.13 8.71 11.58
N PHE A 130 12.89 7.65 10.79
CA PHE A 130 11.73 7.57 9.90
C PHE A 130 10.41 7.62 10.68
N GLY A 131 10.31 6.87 11.78
CA GLY A 131 9.14 6.93 12.65
C GLY A 131 8.82 8.35 13.12
N ARG A 132 9.85 9.08 13.56
CA ARG A 132 9.70 10.50 13.98
C ARG A 132 9.34 11.42 12.81
N LEU A 133 9.89 11.17 11.61
CA LEU A 133 9.57 11.96 10.42
C LEU A 133 8.10 11.82 10.00
N VAL A 134 7.57 10.59 10.03
CA VAL A 134 6.21 10.33 9.55
C VAL A 134 5.13 10.49 10.63
N GLU A 135 5.48 10.53 11.91
CA GLU A 135 4.53 10.67 13.02
C GLU A 135 3.51 11.80 12.83
N PRO A 136 3.90 13.04 12.43
CA PRO A 136 2.94 14.14 12.26
C PRO A 136 1.84 13.86 11.21
N HIS A 137 2.08 12.90 10.33
CA HIS A 137 1.18 12.50 9.24
C HIS A 137 0.46 11.19 9.56
N ALA A 138 1.20 10.13 9.89
CA ALA A 138 0.67 8.80 10.16
C ALA A 138 -0.19 8.73 11.43
N SER A 139 0.02 9.65 12.39
CA SER A 139 -0.84 9.77 13.57
C SER A 139 -2.25 10.31 13.27
N ARG A 140 -2.46 10.90 12.07
CA ARG A 140 -3.70 11.63 11.72
C ARG A 140 -4.60 10.91 10.72
N ARG A 141 -4.03 9.99 9.94
CA ARG A 141 -4.73 9.22 8.89
C ARG A 141 -4.21 7.80 8.86
N PRO A 142 -5.04 6.83 8.47
CA PRO A 142 -4.57 5.47 8.24
C PRO A 142 -3.51 5.41 7.16
N TRP A 143 -2.42 4.72 7.43
CA TRP A 143 -1.39 4.37 6.46
C TRP A 143 -1.41 2.86 6.25
N MET A 144 -1.61 2.44 5.01
CA MET A 144 -1.59 1.04 4.60
C MET A 144 -0.38 0.83 3.71
N VAL A 145 0.50 -0.06 4.12
CA VAL A 145 1.83 -0.21 3.52
C VAL A 145 2.08 -1.65 3.06
N THR A 146 2.87 -1.83 2.02
CA THR A 146 3.54 -3.09 1.71
C THR A 146 5.05 -2.92 1.82
N GLN A 147 5.82 -3.98 1.68
CA GLN A 147 7.27 -3.91 1.76
C GLN A 147 7.90 -3.80 0.38
N GLY A 148 9.02 -3.11 0.32
CA GLY A 148 9.93 -3.10 -0.83
C GLY A 148 11.21 -3.90 -0.57
N ASN A 149 12.21 -3.73 -1.46
CA ASN A 149 13.50 -4.40 -1.33
C ASN A 149 14.32 -3.86 -0.15
N HIS A 150 14.17 -2.58 0.20
CA HIS A 150 14.86 -1.98 1.35
C HIS A 150 14.32 -2.49 2.70
N GLU A 151 13.16 -3.09 2.75
CA GLU A 151 12.61 -3.77 3.93
C GLU A 151 13.09 -5.21 4.08
N GLN A 152 13.73 -5.82 3.07
CA GLN A 152 14.21 -7.20 3.17
C GLN A 152 15.27 -7.35 4.27
N GLU A 153 16.25 -6.44 4.33
CA GLU A 153 17.28 -6.39 5.37
C GLU A 153 17.90 -7.77 5.67
N THR A 154 18.03 -8.59 4.63
CA THR A 154 18.59 -9.95 4.76
C THR A 154 20.09 -9.91 4.99
N PHE A 155 20.56 -10.77 5.87
CA PHE A 155 21.98 -11.04 6.02
C PHE A 155 22.20 -12.56 6.03
N PRO A 156 23.06 -13.09 5.14
CA PRO A 156 23.26 -14.53 5.03
C PRO A 156 23.56 -15.17 6.39
N ILE A 157 22.92 -16.31 6.68
CA ILE A 157 23.08 -17.13 7.90
C ILE A 157 22.47 -16.46 9.15
N ILE A 158 22.63 -15.16 9.38
CA ILE A 158 22.22 -14.48 10.62
C ILE A 158 20.75 -14.02 10.54
N TYR A 159 20.37 -13.39 9.42
CA TYR A 159 19.00 -12.91 9.17
C TYR A 159 18.52 -13.35 7.78
N PRO A 160 18.35 -14.66 7.54
CA PRO A 160 18.04 -15.17 6.21
C PRO A 160 16.60 -14.86 5.75
N ASN A 161 15.67 -14.67 6.70
CA ASN A 161 14.23 -14.54 6.39
C ASN A 161 13.80 -13.09 6.08
N GLY A 162 14.61 -12.09 6.40
CA GLY A 162 14.31 -10.69 6.14
C GLY A 162 13.10 -10.11 6.88
N PHE A 163 12.74 -8.88 6.53
CA PHE A 163 11.53 -8.14 6.95
C PHE A 163 11.34 -7.98 8.47
N LYS A 164 12.40 -8.13 9.25
CA LYS A 164 12.28 -8.17 10.72
C LYS A 164 11.80 -6.82 11.27
N ALA A 165 12.41 -5.73 10.84
CA ALA A 165 12.01 -4.39 11.25
C ALA A 165 10.61 -4.05 10.74
N TYR A 166 10.33 -4.30 9.46
CA TYR A 166 9.00 -4.09 8.87
C TYR A 166 7.92 -4.82 9.66
N ASN A 167 8.03 -6.13 9.83
CA ASN A 167 7.03 -6.93 10.54
C ASN A 167 6.84 -6.52 11.99
N SER A 168 7.89 -5.98 12.64
CA SER A 168 7.80 -5.52 14.02
C SER A 168 7.16 -4.14 14.15
N ARG A 169 7.38 -3.24 13.17
CA ARG A 169 6.97 -1.81 13.24
C ARG A 169 5.65 -1.53 12.54
N TRP A 170 5.38 -2.22 11.42
CA TRP A 170 4.24 -2.00 10.55
C TRP A 170 3.33 -3.23 10.55
N LEU A 171 2.54 -3.38 11.60
CA LEU A 171 1.61 -4.51 11.73
C LEU A 171 0.30 -4.18 11.02
N MET A 172 0.12 -4.76 9.81
CA MET A 172 -1.05 -4.57 8.97
C MET A 172 -2.18 -5.56 9.31
N PRO A 173 -3.42 -5.36 8.83
CA PRO A 173 -4.56 -6.23 9.14
C PRO A 173 -4.55 -7.51 8.28
N TYR A 174 -3.46 -8.28 8.32
CA TYR A 174 -3.30 -9.45 7.48
C TYR A 174 -4.17 -10.63 7.94
N GLU A 175 -4.36 -10.80 9.23
CA GLU A 175 -5.19 -11.89 9.79
C GLU A 175 -6.65 -11.70 9.44
N GLU A 176 -7.14 -10.46 9.46
CA GLU A 176 -8.51 -10.09 9.11
C GLU A 176 -8.84 -10.42 7.64
N SER A 177 -7.84 -10.40 6.73
CA SER A 177 -7.96 -10.83 5.34
C SER A 177 -7.81 -12.34 5.14
N GLY A 178 -7.55 -13.09 6.21
CA GLY A 178 -7.26 -14.53 6.16
C GLY A 178 -5.84 -14.85 5.66
N SER A 179 -4.96 -13.85 5.58
CA SER A 179 -3.55 -14.08 5.31
C SER A 179 -2.83 -14.62 6.56
N LYS A 180 -1.78 -15.39 6.32
CA LYS A 180 -0.87 -15.88 7.37
C LYS A 180 0.43 -15.09 7.45
N SER A 181 0.52 -14.00 6.71
CA SER A 181 1.74 -13.20 6.60
C SER A 181 1.41 -11.71 6.52
N ASN A 182 2.14 -10.89 7.30
CA ASN A 182 2.08 -9.44 7.23
C ASN A 182 2.61 -8.86 5.90
N LEU A 183 3.17 -9.72 5.04
CA LEU A 183 3.76 -9.31 3.75
C LEU A 183 2.72 -9.21 2.63
N TYR A 184 1.51 -9.73 2.82
CA TYR A 184 0.40 -9.61 1.87
C TYR A 184 -0.94 -9.70 2.60
N TYR A 185 -1.87 -8.84 2.23
CA TYR A 185 -3.17 -8.74 2.87
C TYR A 185 -4.14 -7.92 2.00
N SER A 186 -5.42 -7.92 2.36
CA SER A 186 -6.44 -7.08 1.74
C SER A 186 -7.33 -6.43 2.79
N PHE A 187 -8.04 -5.40 2.38
CA PHE A 187 -9.07 -4.75 3.21
C PHE A 187 -10.06 -4.01 2.34
N ASP A 188 -11.28 -3.85 2.87
CA ASP A 188 -12.33 -3.08 2.21
C ASP A 188 -12.49 -1.71 2.86
N VAL A 189 -12.63 -0.69 2.04
CA VAL A 189 -12.99 0.66 2.48
C VAL A 189 -13.85 1.34 1.42
N VAL A 190 -15.03 1.79 1.80
CA VAL A 190 -15.96 2.57 0.95
C VAL A 190 -16.07 2.00 -0.48
N GLY A 191 -16.56 0.77 -0.62
CA GLY A 191 -16.77 0.14 -1.92
C GLY A 191 -15.50 -0.11 -2.74
N THR A 192 -14.34 -0.09 -2.09
CA THR A 192 -13.04 -0.35 -2.72
C THR A 192 -12.37 -1.50 -1.99
N HIS A 193 -12.06 -2.57 -2.72
CA HIS A 193 -11.24 -3.68 -2.25
C HIS A 193 -9.78 -3.41 -2.59
N ILE A 194 -8.95 -3.26 -1.57
CA ILE A 194 -7.51 -2.98 -1.70
C ILE A 194 -6.73 -4.25 -1.39
N ILE A 195 -5.87 -4.67 -2.32
CA ILE A 195 -5.00 -5.84 -2.17
C ILE A 195 -3.55 -5.36 -2.11
N MET A 196 -2.86 -5.69 -1.03
CA MET A 196 -1.44 -5.39 -0.83
C MET A 196 -0.64 -6.67 -1.03
N LEU A 197 0.21 -6.73 -2.05
CA LEU A 197 1.03 -7.90 -2.37
C LEU A 197 2.50 -7.67 -2.06
N GLY A 198 3.17 -8.73 -1.65
CA GLY A 198 4.60 -8.73 -1.38
C GLY A 198 5.42 -9.15 -2.59
N SER A 199 6.10 -8.19 -3.23
CA SER A 199 6.95 -8.48 -4.40
C SER A 199 8.14 -9.39 -4.08
N TYR A 200 8.55 -9.43 -2.81
CA TYR A 200 9.68 -10.23 -2.31
C TYR A 200 9.25 -11.38 -1.39
N ALA A 201 7.95 -11.61 -1.25
CA ALA A 201 7.40 -12.84 -0.70
C ALA A 201 7.27 -13.90 -1.81
N ASP A 202 7.21 -15.19 -1.44
CA ASP A 202 7.04 -16.23 -2.45
C ASP A 202 5.69 -16.08 -3.17
N PHE A 203 5.75 -15.85 -4.47
CA PHE A 203 4.61 -15.65 -5.36
C PHE A 203 4.43 -16.78 -6.39
N ARG A 204 5.29 -17.83 -6.34
CA ARG A 204 5.20 -18.97 -7.27
C ARG A 204 3.86 -19.68 -7.12
N ALA A 205 3.45 -20.37 -8.16
CA ALA A 205 2.25 -21.19 -8.14
C ALA A 205 2.25 -22.13 -6.91
N ASN A 206 1.12 -22.20 -6.20
CA ASN A 206 0.92 -22.93 -4.94
C ASN A 206 1.65 -22.37 -3.70
N SER A 207 2.34 -21.23 -3.80
CA SER A 207 2.85 -20.55 -2.61
C SER A 207 1.71 -20.03 -1.70
N GLY A 208 2.06 -19.66 -0.46
CA GLY A 208 1.10 -19.11 0.47
C GLY A 208 0.42 -17.85 -0.07
N GLN A 209 1.19 -16.92 -0.67
CA GLN A 209 0.67 -15.69 -1.24
C GLN A 209 -0.21 -15.96 -2.47
N PHE A 210 0.22 -16.85 -3.36
CA PHE A 210 -0.54 -17.22 -4.57
C PHE A 210 -1.91 -17.78 -4.21
N ASN A 211 -1.96 -18.78 -3.30
CA ASN A 211 -3.20 -19.41 -2.88
C ASN A 211 -4.11 -18.44 -2.11
N TRP A 212 -3.52 -17.60 -1.26
CA TRP A 212 -4.27 -16.57 -0.56
C TRP A 212 -4.91 -15.58 -1.54
N LEU A 213 -4.14 -15.07 -2.52
CA LEU A 213 -4.65 -14.13 -3.53
C LEU A 213 -5.80 -14.75 -4.34
N ALA A 214 -5.66 -15.99 -4.79
CA ALA A 214 -6.73 -16.70 -5.52
C ALA A 214 -8.02 -16.78 -4.69
N ASN A 215 -7.89 -17.11 -3.39
CA ASN A 215 -9.03 -17.19 -2.47
C ASN A 215 -9.63 -15.82 -2.15
N ASP A 216 -8.82 -14.78 -2.05
CA ASP A 216 -9.25 -13.42 -1.77
C ASP A 216 -10.05 -12.86 -2.96
N LEU A 217 -9.48 -12.94 -4.16
CA LEU A 217 -10.14 -12.53 -5.41
C LEU A 217 -11.48 -13.27 -5.65
N ALA A 218 -11.56 -14.54 -5.26
CA ALA A 218 -12.79 -15.34 -5.42
C ALA A 218 -13.94 -14.89 -4.50
N LYS A 219 -13.64 -14.17 -3.41
CA LYS A 219 -14.64 -13.67 -2.46
C LYS A 219 -15.17 -12.28 -2.81
N ILE A 220 -14.56 -11.59 -3.75
CA ILE A 220 -14.93 -10.21 -4.10
C ILE A 220 -16.35 -10.18 -4.67
N ASP A 221 -17.23 -9.47 -3.99
CA ASP A 221 -18.56 -9.10 -4.50
C ASP A 221 -18.51 -7.70 -5.11
N ARG A 222 -18.46 -7.64 -6.45
CA ARG A 222 -18.38 -6.38 -7.20
C ARG A 222 -19.63 -5.48 -7.03
N SER A 223 -20.70 -5.98 -6.44
CA SER A 223 -21.86 -5.15 -6.07
C SER A 223 -21.60 -4.34 -4.79
N GLN A 224 -20.76 -4.86 -3.89
CA GLN A 224 -20.35 -4.22 -2.64
C GLN A 224 -19.03 -3.45 -2.79
N THR A 225 -18.09 -4.04 -3.52
CA THR A 225 -16.77 -3.44 -3.83
C THR A 225 -16.60 -3.29 -5.34
N PRO A 226 -17.28 -2.27 -5.95
CA PRO A 226 -17.19 -2.01 -7.39
C PRO A 226 -15.78 -1.65 -7.88
N TRP A 227 -14.85 -1.31 -6.99
CA TRP A 227 -13.46 -1.02 -7.30
C TRP A 227 -12.52 -2.05 -6.68
N VAL A 228 -11.56 -2.54 -7.47
CA VAL A 228 -10.47 -3.42 -6.99
C VAL A 228 -9.14 -2.81 -7.38
N VAL A 229 -8.31 -2.54 -6.38
CA VAL A 229 -7.00 -1.89 -6.52
C VAL A 229 -5.93 -2.79 -5.92
N VAL A 230 -4.85 -3.01 -6.64
CA VAL A 230 -3.70 -3.81 -6.19
C VAL A 230 -2.50 -2.91 -6.00
N ILE A 231 -1.78 -3.12 -4.91
CA ILE A 231 -0.54 -2.43 -4.56
C ILE A 231 0.58 -3.47 -4.50
N ILE A 232 1.62 -3.25 -5.27
CA ILE A 232 2.86 -4.05 -5.29
C ILE A 232 4.06 -3.13 -5.11
N HIS A 233 5.27 -3.68 -4.91
CA HIS A 233 6.45 -2.84 -4.93
C HIS A 233 7.12 -2.86 -6.31
N ALA A 234 7.61 -4.01 -6.79
CA ALA A 234 8.27 -4.11 -8.09
C ALA A 234 7.25 -4.03 -9.24
N PRO A 235 7.36 -3.04 -10.16
CA PRO A 235 6.40 -2.88 -11.25
C PRO A 235 6.45 -4.03 -12.24
N TRP A 236 5.26 -4.49 -12.68
CA TRP A 236 5.16 -5.51 -13.73
C TRP A 236 5.37 -4.94 -15.13
N TYR A 237 5.03 -3.68 -15.32
CA TYR A 237 5.28 -2.94 -16.56
C TYR A 237 6.13 -1.72 -16.24
N ASN A 238 7.21 -1.55 -16.98
CA ASN A 238 8.21 -0.52 -16.74
C ASN A 238 8.93 -0.15 -18.05
N SER A 239 8.89 1.12 -18.43
CA SER A 239 9.68 1.63 -19.56
C SER A 239 10.93 2.42 -19.14
N ASN A 240 11.14 2.64 -17.84
CA ASN A 240 12.39 3.19 -17.34
C ASN A 240 13.51 2.15 -17.47
N LEU A 241 14.75 2.59 -17.68
CA LEU A 241 15.90 1.67 -17.80
C LEU A 241 16.33 1.06 -16.46
N ALA A 242 15.94 1.66 -15.34
CA ALA A 242 16.14 1.09 -14.01
C ALA A 242 15.21 -0.10 -13.78
N HIS A 243 15.69 -1.12 -13.06
CA HIS A 243 14.90 -2.26 -12.56
C HIS A 243 14.11 -3.02 -13.65
N GLN A 244 14.73 -3.17 -14.84
CA GLN A 244 14.10 -3.87 -15.97
C GLN A 244 13.86 -5.35 -15.67
N GLY A 245 12.59 -5.78 -15.77
CA GLY A 245 12.19 -7.17 -15.66
C GLY A 245 12.15 -7.75 -14.24
N GLU A 246 12.42 -6.95 -13.20
CA GLU A 246 12.41 -7.45 -11.81
C GLU A 246 11.03 -7.93 -11.37
N GLY A 247 9.94 -7.31 -11.84
CA GLY A 247 8.56 -7.73 -11.59
C GLY A 247 8.04 -8.84 -12.52
N GLU A 248 8.80 -9.26 -13.53
CA GLU A 248 8.31 -10.13 -14.61
C GLU A 248 7.88 -11.53 -14.13
N ASN A 249 8.65 -12.15 -13.24
CA ASN A 249 8.31 -13.48 -12.73
C ASN A 249 7.00 -13.45 -11.92
N MET A 250 6.77 -12.39 -11.13
CA MET A 250 5.52 -12.22 -10.38
C MET A 250 4.35 -11.93 -11.35
N ARG A 251 4.58 -11.10 -12.36
CA ARG A 251 3.60 -10.82 -13.42
C ARG A 251 3.13 -12.12 -14.09
N VAL A 252 4.07 -12.93 -14.58
CA VAL A 252 3.76 -14.21 -15.25
C VAL A 252 2.96 -15.14 -14.33
N ALA A 253 3.25 -15.15 -13.04
CA ALA A 253 2.56 -16.01 -12.09
C ALA A 253 1.13 -15.52 -11.75
N MET A 254 0.90 -14.20 -11.68
CA MET A 254 -0.31 -13.65 -11.04
C MET A 254 -1.18 -12.76 -11.94
N GLU A 255 -0.68 -12.25 -13.06
CA GLU A 255 -1.41 -11.31 -13.91
C GLU A 255 -2.74 -11.86 -14.40
N GLU A 256 -2.79 -13.15 -14.78
CA GLU A 256 -4.03 -13.77 -15.24
C GLU A 256 -5.11 -13.77 -14.16
N MET A 257 -4.76 -13.96 -12.89
CA MET A 257 -5.72 -13.90 -11.78
C MET A 257 -6.30 -12.49 -11.64
N LEU A 258 -5.45 -11.45 -11.71
CA LEU A 258 -5.90 -10.06 -11.62
C LEU A 258 -6.80 -9.68 -12.80
N TYR A 259 -6.43 -10.08 -14.02
CA TYR A 259 -7.21 -9.85 -15.22
C TYR A 259 -8.59 -10.52 -15.14
N ASN A 260 -8.62 -11.78 -14.75
CA ASN A 260 -9.84 -12.58 -14.64
C ASN A 260 -10.80 -12.06 -13.57
N SER A 261 -10.26 -11.40 -12.54
CA SER A 261 -11.03 -10.77 -11.47
C SER A 261 -11.38 -9.31 -11.75
N SER A 262 -11.06 -8.83 -12.98
CA SER A 262 -11.33 -7.44 -13.40
C SER A 262 -10.76 -6.41 -12.44
N VAL A 263 -9.51 -6.57 -12.01
CA VAL A 263 -8.79 -5.56 -11.24
C VAL A 263 -8.73 -4.26 -12.03
N ASP A 264 -9.09 -3.14 -11.41
CA ASP A 264 -9.18 -1.85 -12.08
C ASP A 264 -7.81 -1.16 -12.23
N LEU A 265 -6.99 -1.22 -11.17
CA LEU A 265 -5.74 -0.49 -11.04
C LEU A 265 -4.67 -1.34 -10.35
N VAL A 266 -3.43 -1.21 -10.78
CA VAL A 266 -2.24 -1.75 -10.11
C VAL A 266 -1.25 -0.60 -9.92
N PHE A 267 -0.88 -0.31 -8.66
CA PHE A 267 0.14 0.66 -8.32
C PHE A 267 1.43 -0.03 -7.89
N ALA A 268 2.57 0.53 -8.31
CA ALA A 268 3.89 0.03 -7.96
C ALA A 268 4.82 1.16 -7.50
N GLY A 269 5.85 0.81 -6.73
CA GLY A 269 7.00 1.65 -6.37
C GLY A 269 8.25 1.28 -7.15
N HIS A 270 9.39 1.21 -6.45
CA HIS A 270 10.68 0.66 -6.86
C HIS A 270 11.43 1.46 -7.94
N VAL A 271 10.77 1.88 -8.99
CA VAL A 271 11.35 2.76 -10.00
C VAL A 271 11.11 4.21 -9.57
N HIS A 272 12.19 4.94 -9.30
CA HIS A 272 12.15 6.30 -8.78
C HIS A 272 11.77 7.32 -9.86
N ALA A 273 10.58 7.12 -10.43
CA ALA A 273 9.97 7.97 -11.43
C ALA A 273 8.47 7.69 -11.48
N TYR A 274 7.72 8.61 -12.03
CA TYR A 274 6.32 8.40 -12.34
C TYR A 274 6.13 7.83 -13.75
N GLU A 275 5.29 6.79 -13.88
CA GLU A 275 4.87 6.29 -15.19
C GLU A 275 3.45 5.74 -15.13
N ARG A 276 2.58 6.18 -16.05
CA ARG A 276 1.23 5.65 -16.23
C ARG A 276 1.08 4.97 -17.58
N PHE A 277 0.63 3.74 -17.54
CA PHE A 277 0.28 2.95 -18.70
C PHE A 277 -1.21 3.03 -19.04
N THR A 278 -1.59 2.60 -20.25
CA THR A 278 -2.98 2.30 -20.58
C THR A 278 -3.42 1.01 -19.88
N ARG A 279 -4.64 0.56 -20.15
CA ARG A 279 -5.07 -0.78 -19.73
C ARG A 279 -4.29 -1.84 -20.50
N ILE A 280 -3.69 -2.79 -19.76
CA ILE A 280 -2.78 -3.80 -20.33
C ILE A 280 -3.13 -5.18 -19.79
N TYR A 281 -3.01 -6.18 -20.66
CA TYR A 281 -2.94 -7.59 -20.31
C TYR A 281 -1.97 -8.31 -21.26
N ASN A 282 -1.12 -9.15 -20.69
CA ASN A 282 -0.14 -9.96 -21.42
C ASN A 282 0.67 -9.15 -22.46
N ASN A 283 1.25 -8.03 -22.02
CA ASN A 283 2.06 -7.07 -22.80
C ASN A 283 1.31 -6.33 -23.92
N ASN A 284 0.00 -6.46 -24.03
CA ASN A 284 -0.79 -5.79 -25.05
C ASN A 284 -1.82 -4.86 -24.41
N ALA A 285 -2.12 -3.76 -25.10
CA ALA A 285 -3.25 -2.92 -24.72
C ALA A 285 -4.54 -3.75 -24.77
N ASP A 286 -5.25 -3.82 -23.65
CA ASP A 286 -6.53 -4.54 -23.52
C ASP A 286 -7.51 -3.68 -22.70
N PRO A 287 -8.68 -3.33 -23.24
CA PRO A 287 -9.64 -2.46 -22.55
C PRO A 287 -10.18 -3.04 -21.23
N CYS A 288 -10.04 -4.35 -21.01
CA CYS A 288 -10.43 -5.03 -19.77
C CYS A 288 -9.25 -5.35 -18.84
N GLY A 289 -8.04 -4.97 -19.21
CA GLY A 289 -6.87 -5.07 -18.34
C GLY A 289 -6.85 -3.99 -17.26
N PRO A 290 -6.07 -4.17 -16.19
CA PRO A 290 -5.78 -3.10 -15.23
C PRO A 290 -5.05 -1.92 -15.88
N ILE A 291 -5.20 -0.73 -15.30
CA ILE A 291 -4.25 0.37 -15.53
C ILE A 291 -3.09 0.18 -14.55
N TYR A 292 -1.85 0.23 -15.07
CA TYR A 292 -0.64 0.15 -14.25
C TYR A 292 -0.04 1.54 -14.07
N ILE A 293 0.33 1.86 -12.83
CA ILE A 293 0.91 3.14 -12.46
C ILE A 293 2.10 2.90 -11.53
N THR A 294 3.28 3.35 -11.96
CA THR A 294 4.46 3.41 -11.12
C THR A 294 4.51 4.76 -10.41
N ILE A 295 4.71 4.75 -9.11
CA ILE A 295 4.70 5.91 -8.20
C ILE A 295 5.83 5.81 -7.16
N GLY A 296 7.04 5.38 -7.58
CA GLY A 296 8.23 5.24 -6.72
C GLY A 296 9.01 6.54 -6.51
N ASP A 297 8.31 7.66 -6.62
CA ASP A 297 8.88 9.01 -6.68
C ASP A 297 8.72 9.82 -5.39
N GLY A 298 8.68 9.14 -4.22
CA GLY A 298 8.39 9.75 -2.92
C GLY A 298 9.47 10.65 -2.33
N GLY A 299 10.72 10.56 -2.80
CA GLY A 299 11.77 11.48 -2.36
C GLY A 299 12.99 10.84 -1.69
N ASN A 300 13.23 9.55 -1.92
CA ASN A 300 14.31 8.77 -1.30
C ASN A 300 15.74 9.30 -1.62
N LYS A 301 16.72 8.75 -0.89
CA LYS A 301 18.15 9.16 -0.96
C LYS A 301 18.88 8.73 -2.25
N GLU A 302 18.36 7.76 -2.99
CA GLU A 302 19.01 7.24 -4.20
C GLU A 302 18.78 8.14 -5.41
N GLY A 303 17.77 9.03 -5.32
CA GLY A 303 17.46 9.98 -6.36
C GLY A 303 16.56 9.42 -7.46
N LEU A 304 16.38 10.19 -8.53
CA LEU A 304 15.46 9.89 -9.61
C LEU A 304 16.06 8.99 -10.69
N ALA A 305 15.27 8.06 -11.20
CA ALA A 305 15.59 7.21 -12.34
C ALA A 305 15.30 7.96 -13.66
N MET A 306 16.31 8.68 -14.17
CA MET A 306 16.15 9.68 -15.23
C MET A 306 15.98 9.11 -16.64
N LEU A 307 16.29 7.83 -16.87
CA LEU A 307 16.42 7.27 -18.21
C LEU A 307 15.29 6.29 -18.55
N PHE A 308 14.61 6.57 -19.65
CA PHE A 308 13.54 5.72 -20.19
C PHE A 308 13.93 5.09 -21.52
N LYS A 309 13.31 3.97 -21.87
CA LYS A 309 13.42 3.32 -23.17
C LYS A 309 12.94 4.23 -24.29
N GLU A 310 13.69 4.24 -25.39
CA GLU A 310 13.26 4.87 -26.62
C GLU A 310 13.30 3.85 -27.78
N PRO A 311 12.34 3.85 -28.69
CA PRO A 311 11.12 4.68 -28.69
C PRO A 311 10.19 4.34 -27.52
N LYS A 312 9.41 5.33 -27.04
CA LYS A 312 8.43 5.13 -25.97
C LYS A 312 7.45 4.03 -26.36
N PRO A 313 7.24 2.99 -25.52
CA PRO A 313 6.22 1.98 -25.78
C PRO A 313 4.83 2.60 -25.95
N SER A 314 4.04 2.11 -26.90
CA SER A 314 2.69 2.64 -27.17
C SER A 314 1.73 2.49 -25.98
N THR A 315 2.00 1.54 -25.09
CA THR A 315 1.24 1.32 -23.85
C THR A 315 1.59 2.30 -22.73
N SER A 316 2.78 2.92 -22.74
CA SER A 316 3.19 3.98 -21.81
C SER A 316 2.55 5.30 -22.24
N ILE A 317 1.65 5.84 -21.43
CA ILE A 317 0.89 7.06 -21.77
C ILE A 317 1.63 8.29 -21.30
N PHE A 318 2.02 8.32 -20.04
CA PHE A 318 2.76 9.43 -19.43
C PHE A 318 3.92 8.87 -18.60
N ARG A 319 5.08 9.53 -18.65
CA ARG A 319 6.26 9.17 -17.86
C ARG A 319 7.12 10.40 -17.59
N GLU A 320 7.57 10.52 -16.36
CA GLU A 320 8.41 11.63 -15.92
C GLU A 320 9.26 11.24 -14.71
N ALA A 321 10.54 11.64 -14.74
CA ALA A 321 11.43 11.50 -13.59
C ALA A 321 11.40 12.79 -12.76
N SER A 322 10.42 12.88 -11.86
CA SER A 322 10.26 13.96 -10.87
C SER A 322 9.74 13.36 -9.57
N PHE A 323 10.18 13.90 -8.43
CA PHE A 323 9.55 13.54 -7.16
C PHE A 323 8.13 14.08 -7.06
N GLY A 324 7.24 13.29 -6.47
CA GLY A 324 5.83 13.63 -6.41
C GLY A 324 4.99 12.65 -5.59
N HIS A 325 3.70 12.75 -5.78
CA HIS A 325 2.70 11.84 -5.19
C HIS A 325 1.44 11.82 -6.06
N GLY A 326 0.62 10.79 -5.87
CA GLY A 326 -0.66 10.65 -6.55
C GLY A 326 -1.86 10.78 -5.62
N ARG A 327 -3.01 11.10 -6.21
CA ARG A 327 -4.32 11.11 -5.56
C ARG A 327 -5.30 10.30 -6.38
N LEU A 328 -5.89 9.29 -5.74
CA LEU A 328 -6.98 8.50 -6.32
C LEU A 328 -8.27 8.86 -5.60
N ARG A 329 -9.15 9.59 -6.26
CA ARG A 329 -10.47 9.92 -5.74
C ARG A 329 -11.52 9.02 -6.37
N ILE A 330 -12.03 8.06 -5.61
CA ILE A 330 -13.18 7.25 -6.02
C ILE A 330 -14.45 8.06 -5.76
N VAL A 331 -15.10 8.49 -6.84
CA VAL A 331 -16.25 9.40 -6.76
C VAL A 331 -17.55 8.65 -6.47
N ASN A 332 -17.71 7.48 -7.11
CA ASN A 332 -18.88 6.62 -6.95
C ASN A 332 -18.58 5.20 -7.46
N ASN A 333 -19.58 4.35 -7.55
CA ASN A 333 -19.44 2.96 -8.00
C ASN A 333 -18.86 2.80 -9.41
N THR A 334 -18.90 3.82 -10.25
CA THR A 334 -18.52 3.71 -11.67
C THR A 334 -17.38 4.61 -12.09
N HIS A 335 -17.12 5.71 -11.38
CA HIS A 335 -16.13 6.71 -11.77
C HIS A 335 -15.15 7.05 -10.65
N ALA A 336 -13.89 7.17 -11.03
CA ALA A 336 -12.80 7.66 -10.20
C ALA A 336 -11.94 8.65 -10.99
N HIS A 337 -11.21 9.47 -10.27
CA HIS A 337 -10.25 10.42 -10.82
C HIS A 337 -8.88 10.13 -10.24
N TRP A 338 -7.91 9.90 -11.08
CA TRP A 338 -6.49 9.85 -10.73
C TRP A 338 -5.81 11.15 -11.10
N SER A 339 -4.95 11.68 -10.22
CA SER A 339 -4.06 12.81 -10.51
C SER A 339 -2.69 12.63 -9.88
N TRP A 340 -1.65 13.04 -10.58
CA TRP A 340 -0.27 13.05 -10.11
C TRP A 340 0.26 14.47 -10.00
N HIS A 341 1.01 14.76 -8.94
CA HIS A 341 1.48 16.08 -8.54
C HIS A 341 2.98 16.05 -8.26
N ARG A 342 3.75 16.92 -8.93
CA ARG A 342 5.19 17.06 -8.71
C ARG A 342 5.48 17.90 -7.48
N ASN A 343 6.57 17.57 -6.77
CA ASN A 343 7.03 18.37 -5.62
C ASN A 343 7.49 19.79 -6.00
N ASN A 344 8.03 19.96 -7.20
CA ASN A 344 8.51 21.26 -7.67
C ASN A 344 7.41 22.25 -8.03
N ASP A 345 6.19 21.77 -8.20
CA ASP A 345 5.04 22.61 -8.52
C ASP A 345 4.27 22.99 -7.24
N SER A 346 3.36 23.95 -7.38
CA SER A 346 2.36 24.18 -6.34
C SER A 346 1.54 22.91 -6.12
N ASN A 347 1.18 22.63 -4.88
CA ASN A 347 0.32 21.48 -4.52
C ASN A 347 -0.99 21.40 -5.34
N ALA A 348 -1.50 22.53 -5.83
CA ALA A 348 -2.72 22.58 -6.65
C ALA A 348 -2.47 22.23 -8.14
N VAL A 349 -1.21 22.15 -8.60
CA VAL A 349 -0.89 21.84 -9.99
C VAL A 349 -0.93 20.34 -10.21
N VAL A 350 -1.72 19.91 -11.19
CA VAL A 350 -1.81 18.53 -11.67
C VAL A 350 -0.88 18.39 -12.87
N SER A 351 0.03 17.42 -12.85
CA SER A 351 0.98 17.17 -13.94
C SER A 351 0.53 16.04 -14.87
N ASP A 352 -0.19 15.07 -14.35
CA ASP A 352 -0.89 14.03 -15.13
C ASP A 352 -2.21 13.70 -14.47
N GLU A 353 -3.25 13.47 -15.27
CA GLU A 353 -4.56 13.07 -14.75
C GLU A 353 -5.33 12.17 -15.71
N ILE A 354 -6.26 11.40 -15.17
CA ILE A 354 -7.20 10.60 -15.95
C ILE A 354 -8.49 10.34 -15.16
N TRP A 355 -9.62 10.44 -15.85
CA TRP A 355 -10.89 9.88 -15.39
C TRP A 355 -10.95 8.39 -15.69
N LEU A 356 -11.34 7.62 -14.71
CA LEU A 356 -11.39 6.16 -14.73
C LEU A 356 -12.83 5.67 -14.66
N GLN A 357 -13.12 4.63 -15.43
CA GLN A 357 -14.35 3.88 -15.30
C GLN A 357 -14.04 2.50 -14.70
N SER A 358 -14.80 2.10 -13.68
CA SER A 358 -14.67 0.77 -13.07
C SER A 358 -14.99 -0.33 -14.09
N LEU A 359 -14.18 -1.36 -14.11
CA LEU A 359 -14.41 -2.54 -14.96
C LEU A 359 -15.70 -3.28 -14.58
N SER A 360 -16.15 -3.18 -13.31
CA SER A 360 -17.45 -3.73 -12.89
C SER A 360 -18.65 -3.09 -13.61
N SER A 361 -18.49 -1.85 -14.08
CA SER A 361 -19.53 -1.13 -14.83
C SER A 361 -19.39 -1.23 -16.35
N SER A 362 -18.35 -1.94 -16.84
CA SER A 362 -18.10 -2.11 -18.28
C SER A 362 -18.84 -3.34 -18.84
N PRO A 363 -19.88 -3.16 -19.68
CA PRO A 363 -20.64 -4.29 -20.23
C PRO A 363 -19.76 -5.26 -21.05
N SER A 364 -18.79 -4.71 -21.79
CA SER A 364 -17.89 -5.51 -22.63
C SER A 364 -16.92 -6.38 -21.83
N CYS A 365 -16.51 -5.95 -20.63
CA CYS A 365 -15.62 -6.71 -19.76
C CYS A 365 -16.37 -7.71 -18.88
N ASN A 366 -17.59 -7.37 -18.44
CA ASN A 366 -18.44 -8.26 -17.64
C ASN A 366 -18.88 -9.52 -18.38
N LEU A 367 -19.10 -9.47 -19.70
CA LEU A 367 -19.45 -10.64 -20.52
C LEU A 367 -18.33 -11.69 -20.54
N LYS A 368 -17.07 -11.28 -20.42
CA LYS A 368 -15.92 -12.19 -20.33
C LYS A 368 -15.89 -12.95 -19.00
N ILE A 369 -16.37 -12.34 -17.93
CA ILE A 369 -16.41 -12.94 -16.57
C ILE A 369 -17.47 -14.05 -16.50
N GLN A 370 -18.65 -13.83 -17.10
CA GLN A 370 -19.78 -14.79 -17.07
C GLN A 370 -19.55 -16.04 -17.96
N GLN A 371 -18.62 -16.00 -18.91
CA GLN A 371 -18.34 -17.09 -19.84
C GLN A 371 -17.22 -18.04 -19.39
N LYS A 372 -16.58 -17.79 -18.23
CA LYS A 372 -15.51 -18.67 -17.73
C LYS A 372 -16.07 -19.79 -16.87
N PRO A 373 -15.65 -21.05 -17.11
CA PRO A 373 -15.97 -22.14 -16.20
C PRO A 373 -15.33 -21.83 -14.82
N HIS A 374 -16.11 -22.03 -13.76
CA HIS A 374 -15.57 -22.08 -12.40
C HIS A 374 -14.31 -22.98 -12.43
N LEU A 375 -13.19 -22.48 -11.97
CA LEU A 375 -12.00 -23.29 -11.71
C LEU A 375 -12.43 -24.39 -10.75
N THR A 376 -12.70 -25.59 -11.31
CA THR A 376 -12.97 -26.78 -10.50
C THR A 376 -11.73 -27.05 -9.67
N GLN A 377 -11.92 -27.11 -8.36
CA GLN A 377 -10.89 -27.65 -7.45
C GLN A 377 -10.43 -29.00 -7.99
N PRO A 378 -9.12 -29.30 -8.02
CA PRO A 378 -8.67 -30.65 -8.31
C PRO A 378 -9.31 -31.59 -7.29
N ASN A 379 -10.00 -32.61 -7.79
CA ASN A 379 -10.58 -33.65 -6.97
C ASN A 379 -9.48 -34.32 -6.13
N ALA A 380 -9.66 -34.29 -4.81
CA ALA A 380 -8.81 -34.99 -3.85
C ALA A 380 -9.11 -36.50 -3.84
N ASN A 381 -9.12 -37.16 -5.02
CA ASN A 381 -9.32 -38.60 -5.16
C ASN A 381 -8.55 -39.11 -6.35
N ASP A 382 -7.22 -39.05 -6.33
CA ASP A 382 -6.34 -39.86 -7.14
C ASP A 382 -5.06 -40.16 -6.33
N GLU A 383 -5.24 -40.87 -5.21
CA GLU A 383 -4.20 -41.70 -4.60
C GLU A 383 -4.75 -43.12 -4.56
N LEU A 384 -4.27 -43.96 -5.49
CA LEU A 384 -4.13 -45.42 -5.35
C LEU A 384 -2.76 -45.79 -5.86
#